data_1cef3d900d2293ed913ecb4dfecd7647
#
_entry.id   1cef3d900d2293ed913ecb4dfecd7647
#
_cell.length_a   1.000
_cell.length_b   1.000
_cell.length_c   1.000
_cell.angle_alpha   90.00
_cell.angle_beta   90.00
_cell.angle_gamma   90.00
#
_symmetry.space_group_name_H-M   'P 1'
#
loop_
_entity.id
_entity.type
_entity.pdbx_description
1 polymer ?
#
loop_
_entity_poly.entity_id
_entity_poly.type
_entity_poly.pdbx_seq_one_letter_code
_entity_poly.pdbx_strand_id
1 'polypeptide(L)'
;MEDKPISKKDILEELDEIQSKDHKYSDGRILGSMCTEAHPFAKEVYCKFLDSNLGDPGLFKGTKYIEDEVINSIGELLSISKPYGNIVTGGTEANIMAMRAARNHARKYKGNKNGEVI
;
A
#
# COMPACT_ATOMS: atom_id res chain seq x y z
N MET A 1 33.95 -14.29 15.82
CA MET A 1 33.43 -14.58 14.46
C MET A 1 34.02 -13.52 13.56
N GLU A 2 34.87 -13.91 12.63
CA GLU A 2 35.36 -12.97 11.62
C GLU A 2 34.21 -12.69 10.64
N ASP A 3 33.68 -11.50 10.70
CA ASP A 3 32.71 -11.01 9.73
C ASP A 3 33.43 -10.76 8.39
N LYS A 4 33.53 -11.78 7.56
CA LYS A 4 33.94 -11.57 6.18
C LYS A 4 32.81 -10.86 5.45
N PRO A 5 33.09 -9.73 4.77
CA PRO A 5 32.07 -9.06 3.98
C PRO A 5 31.57 -10.02 2.89
N ILE A 6 30.26 -10.26 2.89
CA ILE A 6 29.59 -11.07 1.86
C ILE A 6 29.52 -10.24 0.58
N SER A 7 29.84 -10.84 -0.56
CA SER A 7 29.79 -10.12 -1.83
C SER A 7 28.31 -9.88 -2.26
N LYS A 8 28.06 -8.81 -3.01
CA LYS A 8 26.74 -8.54 -3.58
C LYS A 8 26.25 -9.72 -4.45
N LYS A 9 27.18 -10.38 -5.14
CA LYS A 9 26.87 -11.53 -5.99
C LYS A 9 26.36 -12.72 -5.16
N ASP A 10 27.05 -13.05 -4.07
CA ASP A 10 26.68 -14.17 -3.20
C ASP A 10 25.31 -13.93 -2.56
N ILE A 11 25.03 -12.67 -2.15
CA ILE A 11 23.71 -12.29 -1.60
C ILE A 11 22.61 -12.47 -2.66
N LEU A 12 22.84 -12.06 -3.91
CA LEU A 12 21.83 -12.20 -4.97
C LEU A 12 21.59 -13.66 -5.32
N GLU A 13 22.64 -14.50 -5.38
CA GLU A 13 22.50 -15.93 -5.61
C GLU A 13 21.71 -16.63 -4.50
N GLU A 14 21.97 -16.28 -3.24
CA GLU A 14 21.20 -16.78 -2.09
C GLU A 14 19.72 -16.34 -2.16
N LEU A 15 19.45 -15.08 -2.50
CA LEU A 15 18.10 -14.58 -2.67
C LEU A 15 17.34 -15.26 -3.81
N ASP A 16 18.01 -15.52 -4.94
CA ASP A 16 17.45 -16.27 -6.06
C ASP A 16 17.11 -17.70 -5.67
N GLU A 17 17.98 -18.37 -4.89
CA GLU A 17 17.70 -19.71 -4.36
C GLU A 17 16.49 -19.70 -3.42
N ILE A 18 16.39 -18.73 -2.52
CA ILE A 18 15.25 -18.57 -1.63
C ILE A 18 13.97 -18.34 -2.44
N GLN A 19 14.00 -17.42 -3.40
CA GLN A 19 12.85 -17.09 -4.24
C GLN A 19 12.41 -18.27 -5.12
N SER A 20 13.33 -19.16 -5.50
CA SER A 20 13.02 -20.35 -6.29
C SER A 20 12.06 -21.32 -5.60
N LYS A 21 11.90 -21.21 -4.27
CA LYS A 21 10.98 -22.01 -3.47
C LYS A 21 9.54 -21.49 -3.51
N ASP A 22 9.34 -20.26 -4.01
CA ASP A 22 8.04 -19.64 -4.11
C ASP A 22 7.31 -20.07 -5.40
N HIS A 23 5.98 -20.16 -5.32
CA HIS A 23 5.16 -20.31 -6.51
C HIS A 23 5.08 -18.99 -7.27
N LYS A 24 5.14 -19.07 -8.60
CA LYS A 24 4.98 -17.93 -9.49
C LYS A 24 3.53 -17.84 -9.96
N TYR A 25 3.07 -16.64 -10.25
CA TYR A 25 1.74 -16.45 -10.85
C TYR A 25 1.60 -17.17 -12.19
N SER A 26 2.69 -17.24 -12.96
CA SER A 26 2.77 -17.98 -14.24
C SER A 26 2.62 -19.50 -14.11
N ASP A 27 2.83 -20.08 -12.94
CA ASP A 27 2.77 -21.54 -12.74
C ASP A 27 1.33 -22.07 -12.68
N GLY A 28 0.33 -21.19 -12.62
CA GLY A 28 -1.07 -21.56 -12.50
C GLY A 28 -1.45 -22.24 -11.17
N ARG A 29 -0.57 -22.18 -10.18
CA ARG A 29 -0.75 -22.82 -8.86
C ARG A 29 -1.30 -21.88 -7.80
N ILE A 30 -1.25 -20.57 -8.05
CA ILE A 30 -1.80 -19.57 -7.12
C ILE A 30 -3.28 -19.40 -7.44
N LEU A 31 -4.11 -20.22 -6.78
CA LEU A 31 -5.56 -20.21 -6.95
C LEU A 31 -6.21 -19.56 -5.73
N GLY A 32 -7.18 -18.68 -5.96
CA GLY A 32 -7.96 -18.06 -4.89
C GLY A 32 -7.18 -17.04 -4.04
N SER A 33 -6.01 -16.60 -4.48
CA SER A 33 -5.28 -15.50 -3.84
C SER A 33 -5.97 -14.16 -4.09
N MET A 34 -6.02 -13.32 -3.07
CA MET A 34 -6.44 -11.92 -3.21
C MET A 34 -5.36 -11.04 -3.86
N CYS A 35 -4.15 -11.56 -4.02
CA CYS A 35 -3.03 -10.87 -4.64
C CYS A 35 -2.92 -11.23 -6.11
N THR A 36 -2.51 -10.27 -6.93
CA THR A 36 -2.21 -10.46 -8.35
C THR A 36 -0.77 -10.07 -8.64
N GLU A 37 -0.23 -10.53 -9.74
CA GLU A 37 1.09 -10.11 -10.18
C GLU A 37 1.10 -8.60 -10.45
N ALA A 38 2.11 -7.91 -9.92
CA ALA A 38 2.28 -6.50 -10.18
C ALA A 38 2.63 -6.26 -11.65
N HIS A 39 1.97 -5.28 -12.27
CA HIS A 39 2.27 -4.88 -13.64
C HIS A 39 3.76 -4.47 -13.77
N PRO A 40 4.47 -4.86 -14.85
CA PRO A 40 5.89 -4.53 -15.02
C PRO A 40 6.20 -3.05 -14.84
N PHE A 41 5.38 -2.16 -15.41
CA PHE A 41 5.52 -0.72 -15.25
C PHE A 41 5.40 -0.26 -13.79
N ALA A 42 4.53 -0.90 -12.99
CA ALA A 42 4.43 -0.59 -11.56
C ALA A 42 5.73 -0.93 -10.81
N LYS A 43 6.42 -1.99 -11.21
CA LYS A 43 7.73 -2.35 -10.64
C LYS A 43 8.79 -1.28 -10.94
N GLU A 44 8.80 -0.72 -12.17
CA GLU A 44 9.72 0.38 -12.54
C GLU A 44 9.45 1.65 -11.73
N VAL A 45 8.17 2.02 -11.59
CA VAL A 45 7.76 3.20 -10.81
C VAL A 45 8.13 3.02 -9.34
N TYR A 46 7.89 1.82 -8.78
CA TYR A 46 8.24 1.50 -7.40
C TYR A 46 9.74 1.71 -7.14
N CYS A 47 10.61 1.18 -8.01
CA CYS A 47 12.07 1.38 -7.89
C CYS A 47 12.45 2.88 -7.96
N LYS A 48 11.75 3.67 -8.76
CA LYS A 48 12.01 5.10 -8.92
C LYS A 48 11.64 5.92 -7.67
N PHE A 49 10.65 5.48 -6.91
CA PHE A 49 10.15 6.14 -5.71
C PHE A 49 10.53 5.43 -4.41
N LEU A 50 11.48 4.48 -4.46
CA LEU A 50 11.87 3.65 -3.31
C LEU A 50 12.28 4.46 -2.08
N ASP A 51 12.97 5.59 -2.29
CA ASP A 51 13.44 6.47 -1.22
C ASP A 51 12.40 7.52 -0.79
N SER A 52 11.22 7.52 -1.42
CA SER A 52 10.16 8.47 -1.11
C SER A 52 9.20 7.92 -0.05
N ASN A 53 8.65 8.79 0.78
CA ASN A 53 7.64 8.42 1.76
C ASN A 53 6.66 9.59 2.02
N LEU A 54 5.53 9.30 2.67
CA LEU A 54 4.51 10.29 3.05
C LEU A 54 4.50 10.62 4.56
N GLY A 55 5.50 10.16 5.30
CA GLY A 55 5.68 10.53 6.70
C GLY A 55 5.92 12.03 6.89
N ASP A 56 6.58 12.67 5.91
CA ASP A 56 6.71 14.12 5.83
C ASP A 56 6.32 14.62 4.43
N PRO A 57 5.03 14.96 4.21
CA PRO A 57 4.55 15.46 2.93
C PRO A 57 5.23 16.78 2.50
N GLY A 58 5.80 17.51 3.44
CA GLY A 58 6.54 18.76 3.16
C GLY A 58 7.84 18.50 2.40
N LEU A 59 8.50 17.39 2.66
CA LEU A 59 9.71 16.96 1.97
C LEU A 59 9.40 16.27 0.63
N PHE A 60 8.35 15.44 0.59
CA PHE A 60 8.02 14.61 -0.57
C PHE A 60 6.78 15.12 -1.31
N LYS A 61 6.81 16.38 -1.73
CA LYS A 61 5.70 17.05 -2.41
C LYS A 61 5.26 16.36 -3.69
N GLY A 62 6.18 15.78 -4.46
CA GLY A 62 5.86 15.01 -5.66
C GLY A 62 5.08 13.74 -5.36
N THR A 63 5.48 13.00 -4.32
CA THR A 63 4.76 11.80 -3.85
C THR A 63 3.37 12.17 -3.32
N LYS A 64 3.27 13.29 -2.58
CA LYS A 64 1.98 13.80 -2.11
C LYS A 64 1.06 14.19 -3.28
N TYR A 65 1.59 14.81 -4.31
CA TYR A 65 0.84 15.13 -5.51
C TYR A 65 0.25 13.88 -6.18
N ILE A 66 1.05 12.81 -6.29
CA ILE A 66 0.57 11.53 -6.86
C ILE A 66 -0.55 10.93 -6.01
N GLU A 67 -0.42 10.97 -4.67
CA GLU A 67 -1.48 10.52 -3.77
C GLU A 67 -2.80 11.28 -4.02
N ASP A 68 -2.72 12.61 -4.11
CA ASP A 68 -3.89 13.45 -4.33
C ASP A 68 -4.56 13.17 -5.69
N GLU A 69 -3.78 12.96 -6.75
CA GLU A 69 -4.29 12.58 -8.07
C GLU A 69 -5.02 11.22 -8.04
N VAL A 70 -4.47 10.23 -7.34
CA VAL A 70 -5.13 8.93 -7.18
C VAL A 70 -6.45 9.08 -6.41
N ILE A 71 -6.47 9.85 -5.33
CA ILE A 71 -7.67 10.11 -4.54
C ILE A 71 -8.73 10.83 -5.38
N ASN A 72 -8.34 11.83 -6.16
CA ASN A 72 -9.24 12.54 -7.06
C ASN A 72 -9.83 11.59 -8.12
N SER A 73 -9.02 10.77 -8.75
CA SER A 73 -9.47 9.79 -9.76
C SER A 73 -10.46 8.78 -9.19
N ILE A 74 -10.21 8.28 -7.97
CA ILE A 74 -11.17 7.39 -7.28
C ILE A 74 -12.45 8.16 -6.92
N GLY A 75 -12.33 9.43 -6.50
CA GLY A 75 -13.46 10.28 -6.22
C GLY A 75 -14.36 10.47 -7.44
N GLU A 76 -13.79 10.70 -8.62
CA GLU A 76 -14.53 10.80 -9.88
C GLU A 76 -15.29 9.50 -10.20
N LEU A 77 -14.65 8.35 -10.06
CA LEU A 77 -15.30 7.04 -10.25
C LEU A 77 -16.50 6.85 -9.32
N LEU A 78 -16.44 7.40 -8.11
CA LEU A 78 -17.51 7.30 -7.11
C LEU A 78 -18.49 8.49 -7.16
N SER A 79 -18.35 9.41 -8.12
CA SER A 79 -19.16 10.63 -8.26
C SER A 79 -19.10 11.54 -7.01
N ILE A 80 -17.94 11.58 -6.35
CA ILE A 80 -17.69 12.43 -5.20
C ILE A 80 -17.00 13.72 -5.65
N SER A 81 -17.65 14.85 -5.51
CA SER A 81 -17.14 16.16 -5.98
C SER A 81 -15.94 16.71 -5.21
N LYS A 82 -15.76 16.29 -3.97
CA LYS A 82 -14.64 16.68 -3.11
C LYS A 82 -14.13 15.45 -2.36
N PRO A 83 -13.38 14.59 -3.03
CA PRO A 83 -12.85 13.40 -2.39
C PRO A 83 -11.79 13.78 -1.35
N TYR A 84 -11.75 13.01 -0.28
CA TYR A 84 -10.71 13.11 0.73
C TYR A 84 -10.34 11.70 1.20
N GLY A 85 -9.06 11.42 1.28
CA GLY A 85 -8.58 10.10 1.66
C GLY A 85 -7.08 10.05 1.85
N ASN A 86 -6.57 8.86 2.10
CA ASN A 86 -5.15 8.55 2.18
C ASN A 86 -4.90 7.19 1.56
N ILE A 87 -3.75 7.04 0.93
CA ILE A 87 -3.25 5.73 0.52
C ILE A 87 -2.59 5.07 1.74
N VAL A 88 -2.96 3.84 2.01
CA VAL A 88 -2.49 3.07 3.17
C VAL A 88 -1.83 1.77 2.72
N THR A 89 -1.16 1.09 3.65
CA THR A 89 -0.33 -0.08 3.35
C THR A 89 -1.10 -1.35 3.01
N GLY A 90 -2.41 -1.38 3.26
CA GLY A 90 -3.24 -2.54 2.93
C GLY A 90 -4.66 -2.46 3.46
N GLY A 91 -5.48 -3.46 3.11
CA GLY A 91 -6.91 -3.51 3.43
C GLY A 91 -7.22 -3.47 4.92
N THR A 92 -6.42 -4.09 5.76
CA THR A 92 -6.59 -4.07 7.21
C THR A 92 -6.50 -2.64 7.76
N GLU A 93 -5.46 -1.90 7.37
CA GLU A 93 -5.30 -0.51 7.78
C GLU A 93 -6.43 0.37 7.23
N ALA A 94 -6.80 0.18 5.97
CA ALA A 94 -7.92 0.90 5.36
C ALA A 94 -9.23 0.69 6.13
N ASN A 95 -9.55 -0.53 6.51
CA ASN A 95 -10.73 -0.86 7.30
C ASN A 95 -10.69 -0.22 8.69
N ILE A 96 -9.54 -0.30 9.38
CA ILE A 96 -9.38 0.33 10.70
C ILE A 96 -9.59 1.85 10.60
N MET A 97 -9.02 2.49 9.60
CA MET A 97 -9.18 3.93 9.37
C MET A 97 -10.62 4.30 9.05
N ALA A 98 -11.30 3.55 8.19
CA ALA A 98 -12.70 3.78 7.85
C ALA A 98 -13.62 3.65 9.09
N MET A 99 -13.44 2.60 9.87
CA MET A 99 -14.20 2.41 11.13
C MET A 99 -13.91 3.51 12.15
N ARG A 100 -12.67 3.95 12.28
CA ARG A 100 -12.29 5.06 13.15
C ARG A 100 -12.95 6.37 12.71
N ALA A 101 -12.95 6.64 11.39
CA ALA A 101 -13.59 7.82 10.82
C ALA A 101 -15.10 7.80 11.06
N ALA A 102 -15.77 6.68 10.78
CA ALA A 102 -17.21 6.49 11.01
C ALA A 102 -17.57 6.69 12.49
N ARG A 103 -16.83 6.10 13.42
CA ARG A 103 -17.00 6.26 14.85
C ARG A 103 -16.86 7.73 15.27
N ASN A 104 -15.82 8.41 14.80
CA ASN A 104 -15.57 9.80 15.16
C ASN A 104 -16.66 10.71 14.60
N HIS A 105 -17.13 10.46 13.37
CA HIS A 105 -18.25 11.17 12.76
C HIS A 105 -19.54 10.97 13.57
N ALA A 106 -19.88 9.72 13.94
CA ALA A 106 -21.08 9.43 14.74
C ALA A 106 -21.03 10.12 16.11
N ARG A 107 -19.88 10.14 16.77
CA ARG A 107 -19.68 10.85 18.04
C ARG A 107 -19.87 12.36 17.91
N LYS A 108 -19.26 12.95 16.89
CA LYS A 108 -19.23 14.40 16.69
C LYS A 108 -20.58 14.97 16.23
N TYR A 109 -21.22 14.30 15.28
CA TYR A 109 -22.39 14.85 14.59
C TYR A 109 -23.72 14.20 14.99
N LYS A 110 -23.71 12.98 15.51
CA LYS A 110 -24.92 12.25 15.92
C LYS A 110 -25.01 12.03 17.43
N GLY A 111 -24.03 12.48 18.22
CA GLY A 111 -23.99 12.29 19.67
C GLY A 111 -23.89 10.83 20.13
N ASN A 112 -23.70 9.89 19.19
CA ASN A 112 -23.64 8.46 19.49
C ASN A 112 -22.26 8.10 20.07
N LYS A 113 -22.25 7.67 21.34
CA LYS A 113 -21.01 7.27 22.03
C LYS A 113 -20.75 5.77 21.98
N ASN A 114 -21.79 4.96 21.78
CA ASN A 114 -21.75 3.49 21.81
C ASN A 114 -22.29 2.95 20.48
N GLY A 115 -21.56 3.20 19.39
CA GLY A 115 -21.92 2.66 18.08
C GLY A 115 -21.51 1.19 17.96
N GLU A 116 -22.33 0.42 17.28
CA GLU A 116 -22.04 -0.95 16.83
C GLU A 116 -21.85 -0.96 15.31
N VAL A 117 -21.07 -1.91 14.83
CA VAL A 117 -20.87 -2.16 13.40
C VAL A 117 -21.50 -3.52 13.12
N ILE A 118 -22.42 -3.52 12.16
CA ILE A 118 -23.12 -4.73 11.70
C ILE A 118 -22.52 -5.16 10.36
#